data_accd978a6f33110c78014583a603745a
#
_entry.id   accd978a6f33110c78014583a603745a
#
_cell.length_a   1.000
_cell.length_b   1.000
_cell.length_c   1.000
_cell.angle_alpha   90.00
_cell.angle_beta   90.00
_cell.angle_gamma   90.00
#
_symmetry.space_group_name_H-M   'P 1'
#
loop_
_entity.id
_entity.type
_entity.pdbx_description
1 polymer ?
#
loop_
_entity_poly.entity_id
_entity_poly.type
_entity_poly.pdbx_seq_one_letter_code
_entity_poly.pdbx_strand_id
1 'polypeptide(L)'
;MPDRYYTETHEWVRIEAGVATIGITEFAQAQLGDVVFLELPRVGRVLEMGDSFGVVESVKAASDLYAPVAGSVTEVNETLNANPELVNSDPYGTGWLIRVRVDGEPGAGLLDEETYRTLTEGRSH
;
A
#
# COMPACT_ATOMS: atom_id res chain seq x y z
N MET A 1 -18.82 -2.26 5.50
CA MET A 1 -18.07 -1.14 4.99
C MET A 1 -16.63 -1.28 5.32
N PRO A 2 -15.83 -1.44 4.37
CA PRO A 2 -14.42 -1.46 4.65
C PRO A 2 -13.98 -0.08 5.08
N ASP A 3 -13.27 -0.05 6.15
CA ASP A 3 -12.69 1.19 6.62
C ASP A 3 -11.32 1.30 6.01
N ARG A 4 -11.30 1.76 4.77
CA ARG A 4 -10.07 1.91 4.04
C ARG A 4 -9.59 3.34 4.18
N TYR A 5 -8.32 3.48 4.53
CA TYR A 5 -7.69 4.78 4.68
C TYR A 5 -6.58 4.90 3.64
N TYR A 6 -6.09 6.11 3.45
CA TYR A 6 -5.14 6.42 2.38
C TYR A 6 -4.05 7.32 2.90
N THR A 7 -2.92 7.37 2.18
CA THR A 7 -1.85 8.30 2.51
C THR A 7 -1.58 9.23 1.35
N GLU A 8 -0.83 10.29 1.63
CA GLU A 8 -0.44 11.25 0.59
C GLU A 8 0.53 10.64 -0.42
N THR A 9 1.17 9.54 -0.05
CA THR A 9 2.07 8.85 -0.95
C THR A 9 1.38 7.70 -1.68
N HIS A 10 0.03 7.66 -1.57
CA HIS A 10 -0.82 6.78 -2.38
C HIS A 10 -0.73 5.31 -1.99
N GLU A 11 -0.56 5.04 -0.70
CA GLU A 11 -0.79 3.70 -0.17
C GLU A 11 -2.18 3.69 0.46
N TRP A 12 -2.83 2.53 0.41
CA TRP A 12 -4.10 2.34 1.14
C TRP A 12 -3.88 1.34 2.25
N VAL A 13 -4.73 1.45 3.28
CA VAL A 13 -4.65 0.52 4.40
C VAL A 13 -6.07 0.19 4.85
N ARG A 14 -6.31 -1.07 5.11
CA ARG A 14 -7.57 -1.55 5.67
C ARG A 14 -7.25 -2.32 6.94
N ILE A 15 -7.87 -1.93 8.05
CA ILE A 15 -7.55 -2.51 9.35
C ILE A 15 -8.71 -3.34 9.84
N GLU A 16 -8.45 -4.62 10.14
CA GLU A 16 -9.44 -5.54 10.66
C GLU A 16 -8.79 -6.37 11.76
N ALA A 17 -9.41 -6.39 12.93
CA ALA A 17 -8.95 -7.23 14.04
C ALA A 17 -7.47 -7.04 14.34
N GLY A 18 -7.01 -5.81 14.31
CA GLY A 18 -5.61 -5.51 14.64
C GLY A 18 -4.61 -5.79 13.54
N VAL A 19 -5.08 -6.14 12.35
CA VAL A 19 -4.18 -6.40 11.22
C VAL A 19 -4.50 -5.41 10.11
N ALA A 20 -3.46 -4.73 9.64
CA ALA A 20 -3.58 -3.78 8.55
C ALA A 20 -3.12 -4.44 7.24
N THR A 21 -3.99 -4.44 6.25
CA THR A 21 -3.65 -4.88 4.91
C THR A 21 -3.30 -3.63 4.10
N ILE A 22 -2.16 -3.64 3.44
CA ILE A 22 -1.60 -2.44 2.81
C ILE A 22 -1.33 -2.71 1.33
N GLY A 23 -1.66 -1.74 0.50
CA GLY A 23 -1.37 -1.79 -0.92
C GLY A 23 -1.21 -0.40 -1.48
N ILE A 24 -1.14 -0.29 -2.80
CA ILE A 24 -1.11 1.01 -3.47
C ILE A 24 -2.47 1.26 -4.12
N THR A 25 -2.78 2.54 -4.30
CA THR A 25 -4.10 2.93 -4.78
C THR A 25 -4.19 2.81 -6.29
N GLU A 26 -5.41 2.88 -6.77
CA GLU A 26 -5.67 2.93 -8.22
C GLU A 26 -4.91 4.09 -8.85
N PHE A 27 -4.88 5.24 -8.18
CA PHE A 27 -4.16 6.41 -8.68
C PHE A 27 -2.66 6.09 -8.83
N ALA A 28 -2.08 5.42 -7.81
CA ALA A 28 -0.66 5.10 -7.83
C ALA A 28 -0.31 4.15 -8.96
N GLN A 29 -1.12 3.09 -9.15
CA GLN A 29 -0.82 2.13 -10.20
C GLN A 29 -0.98 2.76 -11.59
N ALA A 30 -1.93 3.68 -11.74
CA ALA A 30 -2.11 4.38 -13.01
C ALA A 30 -0.91 5.26 -13.34
N GLN A 31 -0.33 5.90 -12.32
CA GLN A 31 0.87 6.72 -12.50
C GLN A 31 2.09 5.87 -12.85
N LEU A 32 2.18 4.69 -12.26
CA LEU A 32 3.33 3.82 -12.47
C LEU A 32 3.32 3.13 -13.84
N GLY A 33 2.12 2.79 -14.33
CA GLY A 33 2.02 1.93 -15.49
C GLY A 33 2.24 0.47 -15.09
N ASP A 34 2.62 -0.37 -16.03
CA ASP A 34 2.71 -1.81 -15.81
C ASP A 34 3.78 -2.15 -14.77
N VAL A 35 3.36 -2.74 -13.67
CA VAL A 35 4.27 -3.17 -12.62
C VAL A 35 4.93 -4.47 -13.04
N VAL A 36 6.27 -4.51 -12.95
CA VAL A 36 7.04 -5.66 -13.39
C VAL A 36 7.79 -6.35 -12.26
N PHE A 37 7.98 -5.67 -11.13
CA PHE A 37 8.73 -6.24 -10.02
C PHE A 37 8.41 -5.51 -8.73
N LEU A 38 8.44 -6.24 -7.62
CA LEU A 38 8.25 -5.66 -6.29
C LEU A 38 9.31 -6.20 -5.35
N GLU A 39 9.89 -5.30 -4.55
CA GLU A 39 10.75 -5.68 -3.44
C GLU A 39 9.93 -5.49 -2.17
N LEU A 40 9.64 -6.57 -1.47
CA LEU A 40 8.79 -6.54 -0.29
C LEU A 40 9.62 -6.97 0.93
N PRO A 41 9.19 -6.56 2.14
CA PRO A 41 9.97 -6.87 3.34
C PRO A 41 9.79 -8.33 3.74
N ARG A 42 10.55 -8.73 4.76
CA ARG A 42 10.39 -10.06 5.36
C ARG A 42 9.33 -10.03 6.43
N VAL A 43 8.65 -11.15 6.58
CA VAL A 43 7.77 -11.35 7.74
C VAL A 43 8.61 -11.18 9.01
N GLY A 44 8.06 -10.44 9.97
CA GLY A 44 8.73 -10.15 11.22
C GLY A 44 9.41 -8.80 11.28
N ARG A 45 9.56 -8.13 10.13
CA ARG A 45 10.16 -6.80 10.14
C ARG A 45 9.25 -5.82 10.88
N VAL A 46 9.84 -4.99 11.74
CA VAL A 46 9.11 -3.96 12.46
C VAL A 46 9.20 -2.66 11.68
N LEU A 47 8.06 -2.03 11.45
CA LEU A 47 7.97 -0.79 10.68
C LEU A 47 7.50 0.34 11.57
N GLU A 48 8.07 1.52 11.33
CA GLU A 48 7.54 2.76 11.86
C GLU A 48 6.75 3.45 10.78
N MET A 49 5.79 4.29 11.17
CA MET A 49 5.04 5.05 10.19
C MET A 49 6.02 5.89 9.36
N GLY A 50 5.88 5.80 8.05
CA GLY A 50 6.75 6.55 7.14
C GLY A 50 8.00 5.82 6.70
N ASP A 51 8.29 4.64 7.28
CA ASP A 51 9.43 3.85 6.83
C ASP A 51 9.20 3.36 5.41
N SER A 52 10.26 3.31 4.62
CA SER A 52 10.18 2.65 3.33
C SER A 52 10.22 1.15 3.58
N PHE A 53 9.17 0.44 3.18
CA PHE A 53 9.13 -0.99 3.41
C PHE A 53 9.43 -1.79 2.15
N GLY A 54 9.53 -1.13 1.03
CA GLY A 54 9.81 -1.84 -0.20
C GLY A 54 9.83 -0.91 -1.39
N VAL A 55 9.90 -1.50 -2.57
CA VAL A 55 9.94 -0.76 -3.83
C VAL A 55 9.02 -1.45 -4.82
N VAL A 56 8.30 -0.67 -5.59
CA VAL A 56 7.54 -1.17 -6.72
C VAL A 56 8.20 -0.65 -8.00
N GLU A 57 8.48 -1.56 -8.93
CA GLU A 57 9.12 -1.19 -10.19
C GLU A 57 8.15 -1.44 -11.34
N SER A 58 8.04 -0.45 -12.19
CA SER A 58 7.22 -0.55 -13.38
C SER A 58 8.12 -0.40 -14.60
N VAL A 59 7.51 -0.52 -15.79
CA VAL A 59 8.27 -0.39 -17.04
C VAL A 59 8.89 0.99 -17.19
N LYS A 60 8.41 1.99 -16.47
CA LYS A 60 8.91 3.35 -16.66
C LYS A 60 9.51 3.99 -15.39
N ALA A 61 9.33 3.38 -14.21
CA ALA A 61 9.80 4.03 -12.98
C ALA A 61 9.92 3.04 -11.84
N ALA A 62 10.64 3.45 -10.80
CA ALA A 62 10.69 2.72 -9.54
C ALA A 62 10.26 3.70 -8.44
N SER A 63 9.51 3.20 -7.47
CA SER A 63 8.96 4.05 -6.43
C SER A 63 9.04 3.35 -5.08
N ASP A 64 9.48 4.08 -4.06
CA ASP A 64 9.48 3.55 -2.70
C ASP A 64 8.07 3.42 -2.17
N LEU A 65 7.88 2.42 -1.32
CA LEU A 65 6.60 2.17 -0.65
C LEU A 65 6.77 2.53 0.83
N TYR A 66 5.89 3.38 1.34
CA TYR A 66 6.02 3.89 2.70
C TYR A 66 4.93 3.31 3.59
N ALA A 67 5.31 2.97 4.83
CA ALA A 67 4.40 2.35 5.76
C ALA A 67 3.38 3.37 6.26
N PRO A 68 2.08 3.11 6.06
CA PRO A 68 1.05 4.02 6.55
C PRO A 68 0.78 3.88 8.04
N VAL A 69 1.24 2.77 8.63
CA VAL A 69 1.05 2.49 10.04
C VAL A 69 2.31 1.82 10.57
N ALA A 70 2.47 1.87 11.91
CA ALA A 70 3.56 1.18 12.56
C ALA A 70 3.12 -0.22 12.98
N GLY A 71 4.03 -1.18 12.96
CA GLY A 71 3.73 -2.53 13.40
C GLY A 71 4.69 -3.55 12.83
N SER A 72 4.37 -4.82 13.03
CA SER A 72 5.21 -5.92 12.57
C SER A 72 4.59 -6.59 11.35
N VAL A 73 5.40 -6.84 10.34
CA VAL A 73 4.93 -7.51 9.13
C VAL A 73 4.59 -8.95 9.46
N THR A 74 3.33 -9.33 9.22
CA THR A 74 2.86 -10.70 9.50
C THR A 74 2.71 -11.52 8.23
N GLU A 75 2.46 -10.87 7.09
CA GLU A 75 2.31 -11.56 5.82
C GLU A 75 2.83 -10.69 4.68
N VAL A 76 3.32 -11.35 3.66
CA VAL A 76 3.74 -10.71 2.41
C VAL A 76 3.03 -11.44 1.29
N ASN A 77 2.51 -10.71 0.32
CA ASN A 77 1.76 -11.33 -0.77
C ASN A 77 2.73 -11.92 -1.79
N GLU A 78 3.10 -13.16 -1.59
CA GLU A 78 4.08 -13.82 -2.44
C GLU A 78 3.57 -14.12 -3.85
N THR A 79 2.25 -14.07 -4.03
CA THR A 79 1.67 -14.22 -5.36
C THR A 79 2.21 -13.16 -6.32
N LEU A 80 2.55 -11.99 -5.79
CA LEU A 80 3.06 -10.90 -6.62
C LEU A 80 4.44 -11.18 -7.19
N ASN A 81 5.18 -12.14 -6.63
CA ASN A 81 6.48 -12.51 -7.19
C ASN A 81 6.33 -13.08 -8.59
N ALA A 82 5.28 -13.85 -8.82
CA ALA A 82 5.02 -14.44 -10.13
C ALA A 82 4.06 -13.59 -10.94
N ASN A 83 3.21 -12.80 -10.27
CA ASN A 83 2.15 -12.07 -10.94
C ASN A 83 2.11 -10.62 -10.47
N PRO A 84 3.17 -9.84 -10.72
CA PRO A 84 3.19 -8.44 -10.27
C PRO A 84 2.09 -7.59 -10.93
N GLU A 85 1.57 -8.02 -12.06
CA GLU A 85 0.50 -7.29 -12.74
C GLU A 85 -0.79 -7.22 -11.93
N LEU A 86 -0.93 -8.04 -10.88
CA LEU A 86 -2.10 -7.95 -10.02
C LEU A 86 -2.19 -6.60 -9.33
N VAL A 87 -1.05 -5.96 -9.10
CA VAL A 87 -1.05 -4.62 -8.52
C VAL A 87 -1.79 -3.65 -9.43
N ASN A 88 -1.69 -3.84 -10.74
CA ASN A 88 -2.38 -3.00 -11.70
C ASN A 88 -3.85 -3.37 -11.83
N SER A 89 -4.14 -4.67 -11.92
CA SER A 89 -5.48 -5.11 -12.26
C SER A 89 -6.41 -5.13 -11.05
N ASP A 90 -5.86 -5.32 -9.85
CA ASP A 90 -6.71 -5.45 -8.66
C ASP A 90 -5.99 -4.90 -7.43
N PRO A 91 -5.66 -3.60 -7.43
CA PRO A 91 -4.83 -3.04 -6.36
C PRO A 91 -5.48 -3.09 -4.98
N TYR A 92 -6.81 -3.12 -4.91
CA TYR A 92 -7.50 -3.16 -3.61
C TYR A 92 -7.89 -4.58 -3.20
N GLY A 93 -7.63 -5.57 -4.03
CA GLY A 93 -7.96 -6.96 -3.76
C GLY A 93 -6.73 -7.83 -3.79
N THR A 94 -6.62 -8.69 -4.82
CA THR A 94 -5.54 -9.66 -4.89
C THR A 94 -4.15 -9.03 -5.03
N GLY A 95 -4.09 -7.73 -5.35
CA GLY A 95 -2.82 -7.02 -5.47
C GLY A 95 -2.32 -6.38 -4.18
N TRP A 96 -2.86 -6.78 -3.02
CA TRP A 96 -2.36 -6.27 -1.75
C TRP A 96 -0.87 -6.60 -1.59
N LEU A 97 -0.15 -5.80 -0.81
CA LEU A 97 1.30 -5.94 -0.69
C LEU A 97 1.73 -6.68 0.55
N ILE A 98 1.37 -6.16 1.72
CA ILE A 98 1.79 -6.75 2.99
C ILE A 98 0.65 -6.63 4.01
N ARG A 99 0.77 -7.43 5.08
CA ARG A 99 -0.09 -7.28 6.26
C ARG A 99 0.77 -7.04 7.47
N VAL A 100 0.31 -6.14 8.32
CA VAL A 100 1.07 -5.66 9.47
C VAL A 100 0.19 -5.77 10.70
N ARG A 101 0.73 -6.33 11.79
CA ARG A 101 0.03 -6.31 13.08
C ARG A 101 0.20 -4.93 13.68
N VAL A 102 -0.91 -4.26 13.92
CA VAL A 102 -0.93 -2.89 14.42
C VAL A 102 -1.22 -2.90 15.91
N ASP A 103 -0.42 -2.18 16.68
CA ASP A 103 -0.67 -2.01 18.11
C ASP A 103 -1.36 -0.69 18.32
N GLY A 104 -2.62 -0.75 18.76
CA GLY A 104 -3.37 0.46 19.04
C GLY A 104 -4.07 1.03 17.83
N GLU A 105 -4.33 2.31 17.88
CA GLU A 105 -5.10 3.00 16.85
C GLU A 105 -4.22 3.35 15.65
N PRO A 106 -4.80 3.38 14.46
CA PRO A 106 -4.06 3.91 13.32
C PRO A 106 -3.69 5.35 13.60
N GLY A 107 -2.51 5.73 13.18
CA GLY A 107 -1.99 7.05 13.47
C GLY A 107 -2.73 8.17 12.79
N ALA A 108 -2.51 9.38 13.28
CA ALA A 108 -2.96 10.57 12.61
C ALA A 108 -2.26 10.68 11.27
N GLY A 109 -2.88 11.33 10.33
CA GLY A 109 -2.27 11.49 9.01
C GLY A 109 -2.85 10.57 7.96
N LEU A 110 -3.63 9.57 8.35
CA LEU A 110 -4.34 8.76 7.38
C LEU A 110 -5.55 9.53 6.87
N LEU A 111 -5.79 9.40 5.58
CA LEU A 111 -6.86 10.12 4.90
C LEU A 111 -8.04 9.19 4.67
N ASP A 112 -9.26 9.72 4.84
CA ASP A 112 -10.42 8.95 4.43
C ASP A 112 -10.56 9.03 2.90
N GLU A 113 -11.51 8.28 2.37
CA GLU A 113 -11.66 8.19 0.93
C GLU A 113 -12.00 9.53 0.31
N GLU A 114 -12.85 10.31 0.96
CA GLU A 114 -13.26 11.58 0.41
C GLU A 114 -12.11 12.57 0.36
N THR A 115 -11.34 12.65 1.43
CA THR A 115 -10.19 13.55 1.48
C THR A 115 -9.14 13.14 0.45
N TYR A 116 -8.90 11.85 0.33
CA TYR A 116 -7.93 11.36 -0.63
C TYR A 116 -8.38 11.65 -2.06
N ARG A 117 -9.67 11.47 -2.34
CA ARG A 117 -10.21 11.75 -3.67
C ARG A 117 -10.00 13.23 -4.03
N THR A 118 -10.28 14.13 -3.08
CA THR A 118 -10.06 15.56 -3.30
C THR A 118 -8.60 15.84 -3.61
N LEU A 119 -7.69 15.17 -2.89
CA LEU A 119 -6.27 15.36 -3.10
C LEU A 119 -5.85 14.95 -4.52
N THR A 120 -6.38 13.84 -5.01
CA THR A 120 -5.95 13.30 -6.30
C THR A 120 -6.67 13.89 -7.49
N GLU A 121 -7.87 14.46 -7.30
CA GLU A 121 -8.62 15.02 -8.42
C GLU A 121 -7.88 16.15 -9.12
N GLY A 122 -7.15 16.94 -8.38
CA GLY A 122 -6.38 18.01 -8.98
C GLY A 122 -5.12 17.56 -9.67
N ARG A 123 -4.79 16.27 -9.59
CA ARG A 123 -3.55 15.73 -10.14
C ARG A 123 -3.75 14.70 -11.24
N SER A 124 -4.98 14.25 -11.41
CA SER A 124 -5.20 13.16 -12.35
C SER A 124 -5.36 13.72 -13.75
N HIS A 125 -4.38 13.52 -14.52
CA HIS A 125 -4.40 13.96 -15.91
C HIS A 125 -3.62 12.98 -16.75
#